data_4da2a7ef63e3ae99e31b554541834e1e
#
_entry.id   4da2a7ef63e3ae99e31b554541834e1e
#
_cell.length_a   1.000
_cell.length_b   1.000
_cell.length_c   1.000
_cell.angle_alpha   90.00
_cell.angle_beta   90.00
_cell.angle_gamma   90.00
#
_symmetry.space_group_name_H-M   'P 1'
#
loop_
_entity.id
_entity.type
_entity.pdbx_description
1 polymer ?
#
loop_
_entity_poly.entity_id
_entity_poly.type
_entity_poly.pdbx_seq_one_letter_code
_entity_poly.pdbx_strand_id
1 'polypeptide(L)'
;MLGHTYRYQVYNGTGVSVTCTVKERAWKFASDGSRTDASEATRISAVSVSTVSYSNSSTVDNSTDKNLGSDITVTFAPGSSATGMVSLYLQRSTDGGSTWPSDGQGVLLGGVYFSASSTSVNKNMQVG
;
A
#
# COMPACT_ATOMS: atom_id res chain seq x y z
N MET A 1 -1.33 -6.17 -11.81
CA MET A 1 -2.47 -5.36 -12.29
C MET A 1 -3.28 -4.86 -11.11
N LEU A 2 -3.71 -3.61 -11.15
CA LEU A 2 -4.48 -3.00 -10.05
C LEU A 2 -5.89 -3.57 -9.89
N GLY A 3 -6.55 -3.87 -10.99
CA GLY A 3 -7.95 -4.30 -10.98
C GLY A 3 -8.94 -3.13 -11.02
N HIS A 4 -10.24 -3.45 -11.04
CA HIS A 4 -11.32 -2.47 -11.12
C HIS A 4 -11.47 -1.66 -9.82
N THR A 5 -11.41 -2.35 -8.70
CA THR A 5 -11.56 -1.77 -7.37
C THR A 5 -10.49 -2.36 -6.48
N TYR A 6 -9.71 -1.50 -5.87
CA TYR A 6 -8.59 -1.96 -5.03
C TYR A 6 -8.39 -1.05 -3.83
N ARG A 7 -7.60 -1.52 -2.89
CA ARG A 7 -7.07 -0.76 -1.77
C ARG A 7 -5.73 -1.32 -1.33
N TYR A 8 -5.02 -0.55 -0.53
CA TYR A 8 -3.80 -1.00 0.12
C TYR A 8 -4.07 -1.36 1.57
N GLN A 9 -3.38 -2.37 2.06
CA GLN A 9 -3.42 -2.79 3.44
C GLN A 9 -2.02 -2.86 4.00
N VAL A 10 -1.79 -2.23 5.15
CA VAL A 10 -0.53 -2.30 5.89
C VAL A 10 -0.71 -3.25 7.06
N TYR A 11 0.28 -4.11 7.28
CA TYR A 11 0.40 -4.95 8.48
C TYR A 11 1.61 -4.54 9.28
N ASN A 12 1.41 -4.27 10.57
CA ASN A 12 2.51 -3.99 11.49
C ASN A 12 2.80 -5.24 12.33
N GLY A 13 3.85 -5.98 11.96
CA GLY A 13 4.33 -7.15 12.69
C GLY A 13 5.38 -6.84 13.76
N THR A 14 5.59 -5.57 14.08
CA THR A 14 6.53 -5.16 15.14
C THR A 14 5.84 -5.08 16.49
N GLY A 15 6.63 -4.93 17.55
CA GLY A 15 6.13 -4.80 18.92
C GLY A 15 5.78 -3.37 19.33
N VAL A 16 5.80 -2.40 18.42
CA VAL A 16 5.51 -0.99 18.67
C VAL A 16 4.61 -0.43 17.58
N SER A 17 3.91 0.67 17.86
CA SER A 17 3.13 1.35 16.83
C SER A 17 4.04 1.93 15.76
N VAL A 18 3.61 1.84 14.49
CA VAL A 18 4.34 2.37 13.34
C VAL A 18 3.40 3.31 12.58
N THR A 19 3.86 4.54 12.32
CA THR A 19 3.12 5.48 11.48
C THR A 19 3.42 5.19 10.02
N CYS A 20 2.38 4.95 9.24
CA CYS A 20 2.49 4.54 7.83
C CYS A 20 1.93 5.60 6.91
N THR A 21 2.65 5.87 5.83
CA THR A 21 2.19 6.71 4.72
C THR A 21 2.39 5.94 3.43
N VAL A 22 1.34 5.86 2.61
CA VAL A 22 1.39 5.20 1.31
C VAL A 22 0.96 6.19 0.23
N LYS A 23 1.84 6.45 -0.70
CA LYS A 23 1.60 7.30 -1.87
C LYS A 23 1.77 6.49 -3.13
N GLU A 24 0.92 6.73 -4.11
CA GLU A 24 1.02 6.04 -5.40
C GLU A 24 0.91 7.01 -6.57
N ARG A 25 1.53 6.61 -7.66
CA ARG A 25 1.33 7.17 -8.98
C ARG A 25 0.92 6.02 -9.90
N ALA A 26 -0.36 5.96 -10.22
CA ALA A 26 -0.90 4.94 -11.10
C ALA A 26 -0.54 5.24 -12.56
N TRP A 27 -0.47 4.21 -13.40
CA TRP A 27 -0.09 4.36 -14.79
C TRP A 27 -0.86 3.42 -15.69
N LYS A 28 -0.94 3.79 -16.96
CA LYS A 28 -1.50 2.99 -18.04
C LYS A 28 -0.79 3.30 -19.34
N PHE A 29 -1.09 2.56 -20.38
CA PHE A 29 -0.60 2.85 -21.72
C PHE A 29 -1.66 3.59 -22.52
N ALA A 30 -1.24 4.63 -23.25
CA ALA A 30 -2.06 5.28 -24.26
C ALA A 30 -2.19 4.39 -25.51
N SER A 31 -3.08 4.75 -26.44
CA SER A 31 -3.32 3.99 -27.65
C SER A 31 -2.09 3.89 -28.57
N ASP A 32 -1.14 4.82 -28.47
CA ASP A 32 0.12 4.80 -29.20
C ASP A 32 1.22 3.97 -28.52
N GLY A 33 0.92 3.33 -27.39
CA GLY A 33 1.85 2.51 -26.62
C GLY A 33 2.70 3.28 -25.62
N SER A 34 2.59 4.61 -25.54
CA SER A 34 3.33 5.40 -24.55
C SER A 34 2.71 5.24 -23.15
N ARG A 35 3.56 5.30 -22.11
CA ARG A 35 3.09 5.28 -20.72
C ARG A 35 2.49 6.64 -20.35
N THR A 36 1.37 6.59 -19.68
CA THR A 36 0.69 7.76 -19.10
C THR A 36 0.59 7.59 -17.59
N ASP A 37 1.10 8.55 -16.85
CA ASP A 37 1.08 8.55 -15.39
C ASP A 37 -0.04 9.47 -14.87
N ALA A 38 -0.76 8.99 -13.88
CA ALA A 38 -1.70 9.82 -13.11
C ALA A 38 -0.94 10.72 -12.14
N SER A 39 -1.63 11.67 -11.54
CA SER A 39 -1.09 12.47 -10.45
C SER A 39 -0.81 11.60 -9.23
N GLU A 40 0.18 11.96 -8.42
CA GLU A 40 0.43 11.28 -7.15
C GLU A 40 -0.79 11.40 -6.23
N ALA A 41 -1.18 10.29 -5.63
CA ALA A 41 -2.26 10.21 -4.68
C ALA A 41 -1.76 9.61 -3.37
N THR A 42 -2.14 10.23 -2.24
CA THR A 42 -1.87 9.68 -0.91
C THR A 42 -3.01 8.73 -0.54
N ARG A 43 -2.70 7.46 -0.39
CA ARG A 43 -3.70 6.42 -0.08
C ARG A 43 -3.83 6.17 1.42
N ILE A 44 -2.72 6.22 2.15
CA ILE A 44 -2.70 6.20 3.61
C ILE A 44 -1.88 7.41 4.05
N SER A 45 -2.47 8.28 4.86
CA SER A 45 -1.85 9.54 5.27
C SER A 45 -1.49 9.49 6.75
N ALA A 46 -0.24 9.17 7.05
CA ALA A 46 0.34 9.20 8.39
C ALA A 46 -0.54 8.52 9.45
N VAL A 47 -1.02 7.31 9.16
CA VAL A 47 -1.86 6.54 10.07
C VAL A 47 -0.98 5.73 11.02
N SER A 48 -1.24 5.83 12.32
CA SER A 48 -0.58 4.99 13.33
C SER A 48 -1.23 3.60 13.34
N VAL A 49 -0.43 2.58 13.05
CA VAL A 49 -0.87 1.18 13.05
C VAL A 49 -0.32 0.52 14.31
N SER A 50 -1.23 0.02 15.15
CA SER A 50 -0.86 -0.68 16.38
C SER A 50 -0.12 -1.99 16.10
N THR A 51 0.59 -2.50 17.09
CA THR A 51 1.29 -3.79 16.98
C THR A 51 0.33 -4.93 16.62
N VAL A 52 0.77 -5.83 15.76
CA VAL A 52 0.01 -7.01 15.29
C VAL A 52 -1.37 -6.60 14.75
N SER A 53 -1.43 -5.50 14.01
CA SER A 53 -2.67 -4.94 13.47
C SER A 53 -2.54 -4.57 12.01
N TYR A 54 -3.68 -4.44 11.35
CA TYR A 54 -3.81 -4.03 9.96
C TYR A 54 -4.47 -2.65 9.86
N SER A 55 -4.11 -1.91 8.82
CA SER A 55 -4.78 -0.67 8.45
C SER A 55 -5.01 -0.64 6.95
N ASN A 56 -6.21 -0.26 6.54
CA ASN A 56 -6.61 -0.22 5.14
C ASN A 56 -6.69 1.21 4.64
N SER A 57 -6.30 1.42 3.38
CA SER A 57 -6.60 2.65 2.67
C SER A 57 -8.09 2.74 2.33
N SER A 58 -8.52 3.92 1.90
CA SER A 58 -9.81 4.06 1.22
C SER A 58 -9.84 3.22 -0.05
N THR A 59 -11.03 2.83 -0.46
CA THR A 59 -11.28 2.13 -1.72
C THR A 59 -10.94 3.05 -2.90
N VAL A 60 -10.24 2.50 -3.88
CA VAL A 60 -9.94 3.19 -5.14
C VAL A 60 -10.79 2.59 -6.26
N ASP A 61 -11.61 3.41 -6.88
CA ASP A 61 -12.37 3.03 -8.07
C ASP A 61 -11.52 3.28 -9.30
N ASN A 62 -11.09 2.21 -9.96
CA ASN A 62 -10.27 2.21 -11.17
C ASN A 62 -11.08 1.85 -12.41
N SER A 63 -12.41 1.81 -12.32
CA SER A 63 -13.29 1.35 -13.41
C SER A 63 -13.29 2.31 -14.61
N THR A 64 -13.11 3.60 -14.36
CA THR A 64 -13.03 4.64 -15.39
C THR A 64 -11.60 4.84 -15.88
N ASP A 65 -10.65 5.00 -14.98
CA ASP A 65 -9.26 5.31 -15.34
C ASP A 65 -8.54 4.10 -15.95
N LYS A 66 -8.89 2.91 -15.52
CA LYS A 66 -8.34 1.64 -16.04
C LYS A 66 -6.83 1.60 -16.00
N ASN A 67 -6.25 2.12 -14.93
CA ASN A 67 -4.81 2.03 -14.71
C ASN A 67 -4.39 0.57 -14.53
N LEU A 68 -3.24 0.22 -15.10
CA LEU A 68 -2.73 -1.15 -15.09
C LEU A 68 -1.83 -1.42 -13.90
N GLY A 69 -1.04 -0.44 -13.51
CA GLY A 69 -0.07 -0.58 -12.45
C GLY A 69 0.10 0.69 -11.66
N SER A 70 1.01 0.66 -10.70
CA SER A 70 1.28 1.78 -9.82
C SER A 70 2.72 1.74 -9.32
N ASP A 71 3.34 2.91 -9.28
CA ASP A 71 4.59 3.13 -8.56
C ASP A 71 4.23 3.66 -7.18
N ILE A 72 4.74 3.00 -6.14
CA ILE A 72 4.34 3.24 -4.77
C ILE A 72 5.55 3.66 -3.95
N THR A 73 5.39 4.68 -3.13
CA THR A 73 6.34 5.05 -2.09
C THR A 73 5.67 4.87 -0.74
N VAL A 74 6.26 4.05 0.11
CA VAL A 74 5.81 3.86 1.48
C VAL A 74 6.80 4.50 2.44
N THR A 75 6.27 5.05 3.52
CA THR A 75 7.06 5.53 4.64
C THR A 75 6.57 4.83 5.90
N PHE A 76 7.46 4.15 6.58
CA PHE A 76 7.19 3.51 7.87
C PHE A 76 8.04 4.18 8.93
N ALA A 77 7.39 4.80 9.91
CA ALA A 77 8.03 5.53 10.99
C ALA A 77 7.67 4.90 12.34
N PRO A 78 8.55 4.07 12.92
CA PRO A 78 8.29 3.50 14.24
C PRO A 78 8.23 4.59 15.32
N GLY A 79 7.30 4.45 16.27
CA GLY A 79 7.17 5.36 17.39
C GLY A 79 8.26 5.20 18.46
N SER A 80 8.92 4.04 18.45
CA SER A 80 10.06 3.72 19.32
C SER A 80 10.87 2.61 18.65
N SER A 81 11.85 2.01 19.36
CA SER A 81 12.66 0.94 18.80
C SER A 81 11.78 -0.26 18.40
N ALA A 82 11.75 -0.57 17.12
CA ALA A 82 10.94 -1.62 16.52
C ALA A 82 11.79 -2.82 16.12
N THR A 83 11.23 -4.02 16.29
CA THR A 83 11.80 -5.25 15.74
C THR A 83 10.68 -6.05 15.10
N GLY A 84 10.86 -6.40 13.83
CA GLY A 84 9.90 -7.15 13.04
C GLY A 84 9.63 -6.53 11.69
N MET A 85 8.66 -7.10 10.97
CA MET A 85 8.33 -6.72 9.60
C MET A 85 7.07 -5.86 9.56
N VAL A 86 7.14 -4.78 8.78
CA VAL A 86 5.96 -4.02 8.36
C VAL A 86 5.75 -4.29 6.88
N SER A 87 4.56 -4.71 6.48
CA SER A 87 4.28 -5.19 5.12
C SER A 87 3.17 -4.41 4.46
N LEU A 88 3.22 -4.30 3.13
CA LEU A 88 2.17 -3.69 2.31
C LEU A 88 1.57 -4.74 1.38
N TYR A 89 0.24 -4.80 1.39
CA TYR A 89 -0.55 -5.66 0.51
C TYR A 89 -1.42 -4.84 -0.43
N LEU A 90 -1.64 -5.38 -1.62
CA LEU A 90 -2.69 -4.92 -2.52
C LEU A 90 -3.88 -5.85 -2.38
N GLN A 91 -5.04 -5.30 -2.09
CA GLN A 91 -6.29 -6.03 -2.07
C GLN A 91 -7.17 -5.59 -3.24
N ARG A 92 -7.77 -6.55 -3.93
CA ARG A 92 -8.72 -6.31 -5.01
C ARG A 92 -10.10 -6.78 -4.62
N SER A 93 -11.11 -6.01 -4.99
CA SER A 93 -12.50 -6.40 -4.81
C SER A 93 -13.12 -6.72 -6.16
N THR A 94 -13.90 -7.79 -6.22
CA THR A 94 -14.61 -8.21 -7.46
C THR A 94 -16.04 -7.71 -7.50
N ASP A 95 -16.52 -7.06 -6.45
CA ASP A 95 -17.91 -6.61 -6.30
C ASP A 95 -18.00 -5.12 -5.95
N GLY A 96 -17.05 -4.33 -6.42
CA GLY A 96 -17.07 -2.88 -6.25
C GLY A 96 -16.73 -2.39 -4.84
N GLY A 97 -16.06 -3.21 -4.03
CA GLY A 97 -15.64 -2.82 -2.68
C GLY A 97 -16.55 -3.31 -1.56
N SER A 98 -17.54 -4.16 -1.88
CA SER A 98 -18.42 -4.74 -0.85
C SER A 98 -17.73 -5.88 -0.09
N THR A 99 -16.91 -6.67 -0.79
CA THR A 99 -16.18 -7.79 -0.21
C THR A 99 -14.69 -7.67 -0.53
N TRP A 100 -13.86 -7.96 0.45
CA TRP A 100 -12.41 -7.91 0.35
C TRP A 100 -11.78 -9.23 0.81
N PRO A 101 -10.57 -9.55 0.32
CA PRO A 101 -9.81 -10.64 0.92
C PRO A 101 -9.66 -10.46 2.42
N SER A 102 -9.58 -11.54 3.16
CA SER A 102 -9.27 -11.51 4.59
C SER A 102 -7.92 -10.84 4.84
N ASP A 103 -7.71 -10.33 6.05
CA ASP A 103 -6.47 -9.67 6.43
C ASP A 103 -5.25 -10.54 6.10
N GLY A 104 -4.26 -9.93 5.46
CA GLY A 104 -3.03 -10.61 5.05
C GLY A 104 -3.19 -11.55 3.86
N GLN A 105 -4.36 -11.64 3.24
CA GLN A 105 -4.63 -12.52 2.10
C GLN A 105 -4.60 -11.80 0.74
N GLY A 106 -4.24 -10.54 0.73
CA GLY A 106 -3.99 -9.80 -0.51
C GLY A 106 -2.66 -10.18 -1.16
N VAL A 107 -2.30 -9.45 -2.21
CA VAL A 107 -1.01 -9.61 -2.87
C VAL A 107 0.05 -8.87 -2.06
N LEU A 108 1.06 -9.58 -1.57
CA LEU A 108 2.19 -8.97 -0.87
C LEU A 108 3.04 -8.17 -1.86
N LEU A 109 3.14 -6.87 -1.67
CA LEU A 109 3.96 -6.00 -2.52
C LEU A 109 5.39 -5.87 -1.99
N GLY A 110 5.57 -5.94 -0.71
CA GLY A 110 6.87 -5.85 -0.08
C GLY A 110 6.75 -5.48 1.40
N GLY A 111 7.90 -5.34 2.04
CA GLY A 111 7.94 -4.97 3.45
C GLY A 111 9.30 -4.40 3.84
N VAL A 112 9.36 -3.91 5.07
CA VAL A 112 10.58 -3.41 5.70
C VAL A 112 10.76 -4.14 7.02
N TYR A 113 11.92 -4.76 7.20
CA TYR A 113 12.30 -5.36 8.47
C TYR A 113 13.06 -4.36 9.33
N PHE A 114 12.57 -4.16 10.55
CA PHE A 114 13.24 -3.34 11.56
C PHE A 114 14.01 -4.24 12.51
N SER A 115 15.26 -3.89 12.79
CA SER A 115 16.11 -4.59 13.75
C SER A 115 16.49 -3.64 14.88
N ALA A 116 15.66 -3.60 15.92
CA ALA A 116 15.82 -2.72 17.07
C ALA A 116 16.07 -1.24 16.64
N SER A 117 15.25 -0.74 15.72
CA SER A 117 15.43 0.59 15.13
C SER A 117 14.15 1.44 15.24
N SER A 118 14.34 2.73 15.51
CA SER A 118 13.29 3.75 15.45
C SER A 118 13.43 4.66 14.23
N THR A 119 14.37 4.38 13.33
CA THR A 119 14.61 5.20 12.15
C THR A 119 13.51 4.99 11.12
N SER A 120 12.93 6.10 10.63
CA SER A 120 11.95 6.09 9.55
C SER A 120 12.59 5.56 8.26
N VAL A 121 11.86 4.73 7.53
CA VAL A 121 12.30 4.13 6.27
C VAL A 121 11.32 4.48 5.16
N ASN A 122 11.87 4.95 4.03
CA ASN A 122 11.13 5.12 2.78
C ASN A 122 11.51 3.97 1.84
N LYS A 123 10.51 3.36 1.19
CA LYS A 123 10.75 2.27 0.25
C LYS A 123 9.84 2.40 -0.97
N ASN A 124 10.38 2.10 -2.14
CA ASN A 124 9.61 2.03 -3.37
C ASN A 124 9.14 0.60 -3.61
N MET A 125 7.89 0.48 -4.05
CA MET A 125 7.26 -0.78 -4.43
C MET A 125 6.51 -0.56 -5.74
N GLN A 126 6.13 -1.65 -6.42
CA GLN A 126 5.45 -1.57 -7.71
C GLN A 126 4.32 -2.59 -7.81
N VAL A 127 3.31 -2.22 -8.60
CA VAL A 127 2.27 -3.11 -9.13
C VAL A 127 2.31 -2.99 -10.65
N GLY A 128 2.34 -4.12 -11.34
CA GLY A 128 2.33 -4.17 -12.80
C GLY A 128 3.68 -4.27 -13.47
#